data_36e4b7f9a4eec4fd5d1fca831fc5c5a1
#
_entry.id   36e4b7f9a4eec4fd5d1fca831fc5c5a1
#
_cell.length_a   1.000
_cell.length_b   1.000
_cell.length_c   1.000
_cell.angle_alpha   90.00
_cell.angle_beta   90.00
_cell.angle_gamma   90.00
#
_symmetry.space_group_name_H-M   'P 1'
#
loop_
_entity.id
_entity.type
_entity.pdbx_description
1 polymer ?
#
loop_
_entity_poly.entity_id
_entity_poly.type
_entity_poly.pdbx_seq_one_letter_code
_entity_poly.pdbx_strand_id
1 'polypeptide(L)'
;MPLVLHVDSDRWRDHLRSTWNPDIVPVAKGNGYGFGNHRLFAEARALGARTVAVGTYFEVPAEPREDVVVLSPWRPFLEMPKSQNVIHTVSRLADLVSIPAGSRVLIEVMTSMRRHGIGARELRHTMLLNALDRIRFEGWSLHFPMGAGGTSANLREAQQLAKAALDVRKNTLWVSHVPAQKLGDIGEDVKLRMGTGLWLGDRGALSVKATVLDVHSVRRGERVGYRQRRVSGDGHIIIVSGGTANGVGLEAPTGAATVRQRAIAMAKGGLDAAGMALSPFSIEGKQRWFAEPPHMQASMLFLPAAVAPPAVGDEVDLDVRHTITTYDKVSMD
;
A
#
# COMPACT_ATOMS: atom_id res chain seq x y z
N MET A 1 -0.91 2.49 -25.69
CA MET A 1 -2.27 2.48 -25.16
C MET A 1 -2.23 2.02 -23.72
N PRO A 2 -2.88 2.70 -22.77
CA PRO A 2 -2.54 2.60 -21.37
C PRO A 2 -3.23 1.46 -20.61
N LEU A 3 -2.60 1.06 -19.48
CA LEU A 3 -3.27 0.44 -18.36
C LEU A 3 -3.92 1.56 -17.54
N VAL A 4 -5.25 1.51 -17.36
CA VAL A 4 -6.02 2.61 -16.77
C VAL A 4 -6.71 2.18 -15.47
N LEU A 5 -6.55 3.00 -14.44
CA LEU A 5 -7.42 2.96 -13.27
C LEU A 5 -8.58 3.92 -13.51
N HIS A 6 -9.79 3.41 -13.62
CA HIS A 6 -11.04 4.16 -13.64
C HIS A 6 -11.56 4.32 -12.21
N VAL A 7 -11.92 5.53 -11.86
CA VAL A 7 -12.42 5.90 -10.53
C VAL A 7 -13.77 6.59 -10.69
N ASP A 8 -14.83 5.96 -10.18
CA ASP A 8 -16.08 6.66 -9.91
C ASP A 8 -15.80 7.70 -8.82
N SER A 9 -15.55 8.93 -9.25
CA SER A 9 -15.00 9.98 -8.39
C SER A 9 -15.99 10.44 -7.32
N ASP A 10 -17.28 10.44 -7.61
CA ASP A 10 -18.32 10.84 -6.65
C ASP A 10 -18.45 9.79 -5.56
N ARG A 11 -18.59 8.53 -5.92
CA ARG A 11 -18.66 7.42 -5.00
C ARG A 11 -17.39 7.28 -4.15
N TRP A 12 -16.22 7.44 -4.77
CA TRP A 12 -14.94 7.40 -4.06
C TRP A 12 -14.82 8.52 -3.03
N ARG A 13 -15.18 9.77 -3.41
CA ARG A 13 -15.14 10.91 -2.51
C ARG A 13 -16.18 10.82 -1.41
N ASP A 14 -17.34 10.25 -1.67
CA ASP A 14 -18.35 9.98 -0.63
C ASP A 14 -17.82 9.00 0.41
N HIS A 15 -17.12 7.94 -0.03
CA HIS A 15 -16.41 7.04 0.89
C HIS A 15 -15.35 7.80 1.70
N LEU A 16 -14.53 8.66 1.08
CA LEU A 16 -13.53 9.45 1.79
C LEU A 16 -14.19 10.33 2.87
N ARG A 17 -15.25 11.07 2.54
CA ARG A 17 -15.98 11.95 3.47
C ARG A 17 -16.60 11.16 4.62
N SER A 18 -17.20 10.00 4.34
CA SER A 18 -17.83 9.16 5.38
C SER A 18 -16.83 8.49 6.31
N THR A 19 -15.62 8.24 5.83
CA THR A 19 -14.53 7.64 6.61
C THR A 19 -13.75 8.68 7.40
N TRP A 20 -13.63 9.89 6.87
CA TRP A 20 -12.80 10.96 7.39
C TRP A 20 -13.32 11.54 8.72
N ASN A 21 -12.43 11.82 9.64
CA ASN A 21 -12.61 12.69 10.78
C ASN A 21 -11.26 13.34 11.17
N PRO A 22 -11.22 14.40 11.99
CA PRO A 22 -9.98 15.11 12.35
C PRO A 22 -8.91 14.30 13.06
N ASP A 23 -9.24 13.12 13.59
CA ASP A 23 -8.29 12.22 14.24
C ASP A 23 -7.59 11.28 13.26
N ILE A 24 -8.05 11.23 12.01
CA ILE A 24 -7.42 10.45 10.96
C ILE A 24 -6.26 11.23 10.34
N VAL A 25 -5.12 10.57 10.21
CA VAL A 25 -3.95 11.04 9.46
C VAL A 25 -3.85 10.21 8.19
N PRO A 26 -4.17 10.80 7.02
CA PRO A 26 -4.06 10.11 5.74
C PRO A 26 -2.63 9.66 5.49
N VAL A 27 -2.46 8.43 4.98
CA VAL A 27 -1.14 7.89 4.61
C VAL A 27 -1.02 7.87 3.09
N ALA A 28 -0.13 8.68 2.53
CA ALA A 28 0.21 8.72 1.11
C ALA A 28 1.64 8.20 0.92
N LYS A 29 1.81 6.96 0.46
CA LYS A 29 3.13 6.31 0.37
C LYS A 29 3.24 5.34 -0.82
N GLY A 30 4.46 5.03 -1.20
CA GLY A 30 4.76 4.14 -2.32
C GLY A 30 4.21 4.71 -3.62
N ASN A 31 3.49 3.89 -4.37
CA ASN A 31 2.80 4.30 -5.60
C ASN A 31 1.53 5.15 -5.35
N GLY A 32 1.31 5.64 -4.12
CA GLY A 32 0.08 6.35 -3.75
C GLY A 32 -1.17 5.49 -3.88
N TYR A 33 -1.08 4.21 -3.52
CA TYR A 33 -2.20 3.24 -3.63
C TYR A 33 -2.77 3.13 -5.07
N GLY A 34 -1.97 3.47 -6.07
CA GLY A 34 -2.35 3.51 -7.47
C GLY A 34 -2.81 4.89 -7.98
N PHE A 35 -3.15 5.82 -7.10
CA PHE A 35 -3.57 7.17 -7.46
C PHE A 35 -2.40 8.15 -7.68
N GLY A 36 -1.23 7.81 -7.13
CA GLY A 36 -0.08 8.71 -7.02
C GLY A 36 -0.16 9.64 -5.81
N ASN A 37 0.99 9.85 -5.13
CA ASN A 37 1.03 10.62 -3.89
C ASN A 37 0.54 12.06 -4.05
N HIS A 38 0.85 12.72 -5.17
CA HIS A 38 0.40 14.09 -5.43
C HIS A 38 -1.14 14.23 -5.35
N ARG A 39 -1.88 13.30 -5.95
CA ARG A 39 -3.35 13.28 -5.87
C ARG A 39 -3.83 13.04 -4.44
N LEU A 40 -3.23 12.09 -3.73
CA LEU A 40 -3.62 11.80 -2.35
C LEU A 40 -3.40 12.99 -1.41
N PHE A 41 -2.34 13.77 -1.61
CA PHE A 41 -2.14 15.03 -0.88
C PHE A 41 -3.24 16.06 -1.20
N ALA A 42 -3.65 16.16 -2.47
CA ALA A 42 -4.73 17.06 -2.87
C ALA A 42 -6.08 16.66 -2.24
N GLU A 43 -6.43 15.39 -2.25
CA GLU A 43 -7.67 14.89 -1.63
C GLU A 43 -7.61 14.97 -0.09
N ALA A 44 -6.46 14.67 0.53
CA ALA A 44 -6.28 14.87 1.98
C ALA A 44 -6.53 16.33 2.38
N ARG A 45 -6.02 17.27 1.60
CA ARG A 45 -6.26 18.71 1.80
C ARG A 45 -7.73 19.07 1.63
N ALA A 46 -8.40 18.52 0.61
CA ALA A 46 -9.83 18.74 0.38
C ALA A 46 -10.69 18.21 1.54
N LEU A 47 -10.25 17.16 2.23
CA LEU A 47 -10.85 16.65 3.46
C LEU A 47 -10.56 17.53 4.69
N GLY A 48 -9.64 18.50 4.60
CA GLY A 48 -9.22 19.35 5.72
C GLY A 48 -8.11 18.74 6.59
N ALA A 49 -7.39 17.72 6.10
CA ALA A 49 -6.27 17.13 6.82
C ALA A 49 -5.13 18.16 6.97
N ARG A 50 -4.69 18.38 8.21
CA ARG A 50 -3.55 19.25 8.53
C ARG A 50 -2.22 18.50 8.52
N THR A 51 -2.29 17.18 8.58
CA THR A 51 -1.13 16.29 8.62
C THR A 51 -1.34 15.13 7.66
N VAL A 52 -0.30 14.78 6.91
CA VAL A 52 -0.25 13.60 6.03
C VAL A 52 0.97 12.77 6.40
N ALA A 53 0.86 11.44 6.41
CA ALA A 53 2.00 10.56 6.62
C ALA A 53 2.49 9.99 5.29
N VAL A 54 3.82 9.93 5.11
CA VAL A 54 4.50 9.34 3.95
C VAL A 54 5.38 8.16 4.36
N GLY A 55 5.74 7.29 3.44
CA GLY A 55 6.59 6.14 3.74
C GLY A 55 8.03 6.52 3.99
N THR A 56 8.60 7.34 3.12
CA THR A 56 10.05 7.69 3.10
C THR A 56 10.26 9.18 2.91
N TYR A 57 11.49 9.65 3.12
CA TYR A 57 11.88 11.04 2.89
C TYR A 57 11.78 11.46 1.41
N PHE A 58 11.91 10.52 0.48
CA PHE A 58 11.77 10.79 -0.96
C PHE A 58 10.33 11.08 -1.38
N GLU A 59 9.35 10.76 -0.54
CA GLU A 59 7.93 11.01 -0.78
C GLU A 59 7.45 12.33 -0.18
N VAL A 60 8.30 13.02 0.56
CA VAL A 60 8.00 14.36 1.10
C VAL A 60 7.94 15.36 -0.06
N PRO A 61 6.85 16.11 -0.22
CA PRO A 61 6.79 17.18 -1.22
C PRO A 61 7.91 18.21 -1.00
N ALA A 62 8.40 18.83 -2.06
CA ALA A 62 9.46 19.86 -1.98
C ALA A 62 9.03 21.03 -1.07
N GLU A 63 7.77 21.43 -1.16
CA GLU A 63 7.16 22.50 -0.37
C GLU A 63 5.85 22.01 0.26
N PRO A 64 5.90 21.24 1.36
CA PRO A 64 4.71 20.74 2.00
C PRO A 64 3.94 21.88 2.67
N ARG A 65 2.64 21.94 2.41
CA ARG A 65 1.72 22.88 3.06
C ARG A 65 1.15 22.32 4.37
N GLU A 66 1.07 21.00 4.44
CA GLU A 66 0.65 20.22 5.60
C GLU A 66 1.87 19.79 6.41
N ASP A 67 1.66 19.43 7.66
CA ASP A 67 2.65 18.67 8.43
C ASP A 67 2.82 17.29 7.78
N VAL A 68 4.06 16.84 7.58
CA VAL A 68 4.37 15.57 6.94
C VAL A 68 5.10 14.64 7.89
N VAL A 69 4.45 13.57 8.31
CA VAL A 69 5.06 12.51 9.12
C VAL A 69 5.76 11.51 8.21
N VAL A 70 7.05 11.32 8.39
CA VAL A 70 7.82 10.28 7.70
C VAL A 70 7.81 9.00 8.51
N LEU A 71 7.22 7.93 7.97
CA LEU A 71 7.02 6.66 8.68
C LEU A 71 8.29 5.80 8.77
N SER A 72 9.19 5.89 7.77
CA SER A 72 10.50 5.25 7.87
C SER A 72 11.33 5.93 8.97
N PRO A 73 11.89 5.17 9.91
CA PRO A 73 12.64 5.77 10.99
C PRO A 73 13.86 6.54 10.50
N TRP A 74 14.04 7.74 11.04
CA TRP A 74 15.23 8.54 10.78
C TRP A 74 16.52 7.80 11.20
N ARG A 75 17.56 8.02 10.43
CA ARG A 75 18.92 7.51 10.68
C ARG A 75 19.94 8.60 10.39
N PRO A 76 21.10 8.61 11.07
CA PRO A 76 22.13 9.64 10.87
C PRO A 76 22.69 9.76 9.46
N PHE A 77 22.56 8.70 8.64
CA PHE A 77 23.02 8.67 7.25
C PHE A 77 21.96 9.15 6.24
N LEU A 78 20.76 9.52 6.69
CA LEU A 78 19.70 10.00 5.81
C LEU A 78 19.74 11.52 5.71
N GLU A 79 19.63 12.02 4.49
CA GLU A 79 19.44 13.45 4.26
C GLU A 79 18.03 13.86 4.73
N MET A 80 17.98 14.92 5.52
CA MET A 80 16.74 15.48 6.02
C MET A 80 16.22 16.55 5.06
N PRO A 81 14.92 16.56 4.75
CA PRO A 81 14.32 17.71 4.07
C PRO A 81 14.48 18.99 4.91
N LYS A 82 14.74 20.11 4.25
CA LYS A 82 14.91 21.40 4.91
C LYS A 82 13.61 22.01 5.44
N SER A 83 12.47 21.39 5.21
CA SER A 83 11.16 21.91 5.63
C SER A 83 10.92 21.71 7.12
N GLN A 84 10.44 22.75 7.79
CA GLN A 84 10.02 22.70 9.20
C GLN A 84 8.70 21.93 9.42
N ASN A 85 7.97 21.63 8.33
CA ASN A 85 6.72 20.86 8.40
C ASN A 85 6.97 19.34 8.50
N VAL A 86 8.22 18.89 8.45
CA VAL A 86 8.54 17.46 8.52
C VAL A 86 8.64 17.00 9.98
N ILE A 87 7.90 15.93 10.27
CA ILE A 87 7.92 15.22 11.55
C ILE A 87 8.65 13.89 11.34
N HIS A 88 9.75 13.71 12.04
CA HIS A 88 10.61 12.54 11.92
C HIS A 88 10.15 11.43 12.86
N THR A 89 10.12 10.18 12.41
CA THR A 89 9.95 9.04 13.30
C THR A 89 11.31 8.54 13.77
N VAL A 90 11.51 8.39 15.09
CA VAL A 90 12.73 7.82 15.67
C VAL A 90 12.39 6.57 16.44
N SER A 91 13.13 5.49 16.20
CA SER A 91 12.86 4.16 16.72
C SER A 91 14.03 3.51 17.49
N ARG A 92 15.10 4.27 17.79
CA ARG A 92 16.29 3.80 18.53
C ARG A 92 16.81 4.90 19.46
N LEU A 93 17.27 4.52 20.64
CA LEU A 93 17.86 5.46 21.60
C LEU A 93 19.09 6.18 21.03
N ALA A 94 19.96 5.45 20.33
CA ALA A 94 21.16 6.04 19.70
C ALA A 94 20.81 7.14 18.69
N ASP A 95 19.74 7.00 17.94
CA ASP A 95 19.31 7.97 16.94
C ASP A 95 18.70 9.23 17.60
N LEU A 96 18.07 9.10 18.75
CA LEU A 96 17.60 10.24 19.54
C LEU A 96 18.74 11.16 20.01
N VAL A 97 19.92 10.61 20.23
CA VAL A 97 21.11 11.40 20.63
C VAL A 97 21.65 12.20 19.44
N SER A 98 21.61 11.62 18.25
CA SER A 98 22.23 12.18 17.04
C SER A 98 21.30 13.05 16.19
N ILE A 99 19.98 12.96 16.35
CA ILE A 99 19.07 13.83 15.61
C ILE A 99 19.29 15.31 16.01
N PRO A 100 19.29 16.26 15.05
CA PRO A 100 19.51 17.67 15.35
C PRO A 100 18.53 18.21 16.40
N ALA A 101 19.02 19.09 17.27
CA ALA A 101 18.20 19.75 18.27
C ALA A 101 17.08 20.58 17.59
N GLY A 102 15.90 20.64 18.21
CA GLY A 102 14.73 21.32 17.68
C GLY A 102 13.99 20.56 16.58
N SER A 103 14.49 19.39 16.14
CA SER A 103 13.75 18.54 15.18
C SER A 103 12.40 18.12 15.76
N ARG A 104 11.37 18.11 14.91
CA ARG A 104 10.03 17.59 15.24
C ARG A 104 10.08 16.06 15.19
N VAL A 105 9.74 15.38 16.28
CA VAL A 105 9.98 13.94 16.42
C VAL A 105 8.78 13.21 17.01
N LEU A 106 8.37 12.14 16.34
CA LEU A 106 7.59 11.04 16.90
C LEU A 106 8.56 9.95 17.40
N ILE A 107 8.38 9.49 18.63
CA ILE A 107 9.12 8.35 19.14
C ILE A 107 8.30 7.08 18.96
N GLU A 108 8.84 6.15 18.16
CA GLU A 108 8.17 4.88 17.91
C GLU A 108 8.44 3.89 19.03
N VAL A 109 7.36 3.36 19.60
CA VAL A 109 7.39 2.32 20.63
C VAL A 109 7.26 0.95 19.98
N MET A 110 8.07 0.00 20.42
CA MET A 110 8.06 -1.38 19.91
C MET A 110 6.74 -2.06 20.23
N THR A 111 6.06 -2.52 19.20
CA THR A 111 4.83 -3.32 19.30
C THR A 111 5.10 -4.79 18.97
N SER A 112 4.09 -5.63 19.08
CA SER A 112 4.13 -7.05 18.68
C SER A 112 4.55 -7.26 17.22
N MET A 113 4.42 -6.23 16.37
CA MET A 113 4.92 -6.27 14.99
C MET A 113 6.44 -6.42 14.90
N ARG A 114 7.20 -5.98 15.91
CA ARG A 114 8.67 -6.09 16.02
C ARG A 114 9.46 -5.60 14.80
N ARG A 115 8.92 -4.62 14.09
CA ARG A 115 9.61 -4.04 12.92
C ARG A 115 10.56 -2.93 13.32
N HIS A 116 10.07 -1.97 14.09
CA HIS A 116 10.78 -0.80 14.60
C HIS A 116 10.24 -0.42 15.97
N GLY A 117 10.99 0.38 16.74
CA GLY A 117 10.53 0.98 17.99
C GLY A 117 11.49 0.74 19.15
N ILE A 118 11.36 1.61 20.17
CA ILE A 118 12.04 1.50 21.46
C ILE A 118 11.20 0.61 22.36
N GLY A 119 11.82 -0.34 23.05
CA GLY A 119 11.10 -1.24 23.95
C GLY A 119 10.45 -0.50 25.13
N ALA A 120 9.26 -0.95 25.57
CA ALA A 120 8.53 -0.27 26.65
C ALA A 120 9.37 -0.10 27.94
N ARG A 121 10.27 -1.04 28.25
CA ARG A 121 11.19 -0.94 29.41
C ARG A 121 12.25 0.14 29.25
N GLU A 122 12.61 0.47 28.00
CA GLU A 122 13.63 1.45 27.65
C GLU A 122 13.07 2.86 27.55
N LEU A 123 11.74 3.06 27.60
CA LEU A 123 11.12 4.39 27.54
C LEU A 123 11.50 5.30 28.70
N ARG A 124 11.98 4.74 29.82
CA ARG A 124 12.49 5.47 30.98
C ARG A 124 14.03 5.60 31.00
N HIS A 125 14.69 5.21 29.89
CA HIS A 125 16.14 5.32 29.80
C HIS A 125 16.58 6.80 29.78
N THR A 126 17.65 7.12 30.47
CA THR A 126 18.17 8.49 30.63
C THR A 126 18.43 9.20 29.30
N MET A 127 18.94 8.46 28.28
CA MET A 127 19.16 9.02 26.94
C MET A 127 17.86 9.50 26.30
N LEU A 128 16.75 8.78 26.48
CA LEU A 128 15.45 9.20 25.96
C LEU A 128 14.94 10.43 26.70
N LEU A 129 14.99 10.42 28.06
CA LEU A 129 14.54 11.53 28.87
C LEU A 129 15.29 12.82 28.53
N ASN A 130 16.63 12.76 28.41
CA ASN A 130 17.44 13.91 28.02
C ASN A 130 17.14 14.37 26.57
N ALA A 131 16.82 13.44 25.66
CA ALA A 131 16.48 13.79 24.30
C ALA A 131 15.15 14.55 24.20
N LEU A 132 14.17 14.22 25.04
CA LEU A 132 12.85 14.88 25.05
C LEU A 132 12.93 16.39 25.31
N ASP A 133 13.96 16.87 26.01
CA ASP A 133 14.17 18.31 26.29
C ASP A 133 14.92 19.02 25.14
N ARG A 134 15.54 18.26 24.24
CA ARG A 134 16.33 18.78 23.14
C ARG A 134 15.56 18.82 21.80
N ILE A 135 14.58 17.94 21.62
CA ILE A 135 13.75 17.84 20.43
C ILE A 135 12.41 18.54 20.62
N ARG A 136 11.70 18.80 19.51
CA ARG A 136 10.29 19.14 19.53
C ARG A 136 9.49 17.83 19.49
N PHE A 137 9.12 17.33 20.66
CA PHE A 137 8.43 16.06 20.81
C PHE A 137 6.97 16.19 20.37
N GLU A 138 6.59 15.48 19.31
CA GLU A 138 5.24 15.49 18.67
C GLU A 138 4.36 14.31 19.13
N GLY A 139 4.92 13.36 19.89
CA GLY A 139 4.15 12.25 20.47
C GLY A 139 4.76 10.87 20.27
N TRP A 140 3.98 9.87 20.68
CA TRP A 140 4.36 8.46 20.63
C TRP A 140 3.72 7.76 19.44
N SER A 141 4.49 6.99 18.68
CA SER A 141 4.04 6.25 17.51
C SER A 141 3.92 4.76 17.82
N LEU A 142 2.75 4.19 17.59
CA LEU A 142 2.43 2.77 17.80
C LEU A 142 1.93 2.16 16.49
N HIS A 143 2.68 1.21 15.93
CA HIS A 143 2.33 0.57 14.66
C HIS A 143 2.04 -0.92 14.86
N PHE A 144 0.77 -1.29 14.78
CA PHE A 144 0.30 -2.67 15.04
C PHE A 144 0.25 -3.52 13.77
N PRO A 145 0.35 -4.86 13.89
CA PRO A 145 0.22 -5.76 12.76
C PRO A 145 -1.20 -5.82 12.21
N MET A 146 -1.32 -6.11 10.92
CA MET A 146 -2.58 -6.56 10.29
C MET A 146 -2.67 -8.09 10.45
N GLY A 147 -2.95 -8.58 11.64
CA GLY A 147 -2.81 -9.99 11.91
C GLY A 147 -4.09 -10.74 12.27
N ALA A 148 -4.01 -12.07 12.32
CA ALA A 148 -5.11 -12.99 12.66
C ALA A 148 -5.67 -12.84 14.10
N GLY A 149 -4.97 -12.12 14.99
CA GLY A 149 -5.44 -11.79 16.34
C GLY A 149 -6.49 -10.66 16.37
N GLY A 150 -6.73 -10.03 15.23
CA GLY A 150 -7.77 -9.03 15.05
C GLY A 150 -7.56 -7.73 15.82
N THR A 151 -8.51 -6.83 15.63
CA THR A 151 -8.53 -5.48 16.21
C THR A 151 -8.56 -5.46 17.74
N SER A 152 -9.11 -6.50 18.39
CA SER A 152 -9.20 -6.58 19.86
C SER A 152 -7.83 -6.85 20.53
N ALA A 153 -6.94 -7.60 19.88
CA ALA A 153 -5.58 -7.82 20.38
C ALA A 153 -4.77 -6.53 20.27
N ASN A 154 -4.84 -5.85 19.11
CA ASN A 154 -4.19 -4.57 18.89
C ASN A 154 -4.68 -3.50 19.89
N LEU A 155 -5.98 -3.47 20.20
CA LEU A 155 -6.54 -2.53 21.16
C LEU A 155 -5.96 -2.72 22.57
N ARG A 156 -5.91 -3.95 23.06
CA ARG A 156 -5.34 -4.26 24.39
C ARG A 156 -3.85 -3.90 24.46
N GLU A 157 -3.08 -4.22 23.41
CA GLU A 157 -1.68 -3.87 23.34
C GLU A 157 -1.51 -2.35 23.26
N ALA A 158 -2.35 -1.64 22.51
CA ALA A 158 -2.35 -0.20 22.40
C ALA A 158 -2.58 0.47 23.76
N GLN A 159 -3.55 0.01 24.54
CA GLN A 159 -3.83 0.51 25.89
C GLN A 159 -2.63 0.32 26.83
N GLN A 160 -1.99 -0.85 26.80
CA GLN A 160 -0.81 -1.13 27.64
C GLN A 160 0.39 -0.25 27.27
N LEU A 161 0.70 -0.15 25.97
CA LEU A 161 1.83 0.63 25.49
C LEU A 161 1.57 2.14 25.62
N ALA A 162 0.34 2.60 25.40
CA ALA A 162 -0.08 3.98 25.61
C ALA A 162 0.14 4.39 27.06
N LYS A 163 -0.32 3.58 28.03
CA LYS A 163 -0.07 3.84 29.45
C LYS A 163 1.43 3.98 29.75
N ALA A 164 2.25 3.03 29.30
CA ALA A 164 3.68 3.05 29.53
C ALA A 164 4.37 4.30 28.94
N ALA A 165 3.93 4.75 27.75
CA ALA A 165 4.47 5.91 27.05
C ALA A 165 4.00 7.23 27.71
N LEU A 166 2.71 7.36 28.00
CA LEU A 166 2.13 8.56 28.63
C LEU A 166 2.60 8.77 30.07
N ASP A 167 2.94 7.69 30.81
CA ASP A 167 3.58 7.75 32.12
C ASP A 167 5.01 8.37 32.08
N VAL A 168 5.66 8.35 30.89
CA VAL A 168 6.96 9.02 30.69
C VAL A 168 6.77 10.50 30.36
N ARG A 169 5.95 10.78 29.33
CA ARG A 169 5.59 12.15 28.94
C ARG A 169 4.22 12.14 28.24
N LYS A 170 3.27 12.91 28.77
CA LYS A 170 1.97 13.10 28.13
C LYS A 170 2.15 13.84 26.81
N ASN A 171 1.61 13.29 25.72
CA ASN A 171 1.53 13.87 24.39
C ASN A 171 0.63 13.01 23.51
N THR A 172 0.39 13.42 22.26
CA THR A 172 -0.42 12.72 21.26
C THR A 172 0.06 11.29 21.01
N LEU A 173 -0.87 10.36 20.91
CA LEU A 173 -0.63 8.97 20.49
C LEU A 173 -0.94 8.82 19.00
N TRP A 174 0.00 8.31 18.24
CA TRP A 174 -0.14 8.09 16.78
C TRP A 174 -0.22 6.59 16.51
N VAL A 175 -1.43 6.09 16.29
CA VAL A 175 -1.68 4.65 16.17
C VAL A 175 -1.98 4.23 14.73
N SER A 176 -1.95 2.93 14.46
CA SER A 176 -2.43 2.32 13.20
C SER A 176 -3.07 0.97 13.49
N HIS A 177 -3.94 0.50 12.57
CA HIS A 177 -4.58 -0.82 12.64
C HIS A 177 -5.37 -1.08 13.93
N VAL A 178 -5.99 -0.04 14.46
CA VAL A 178 -7.01 -0.08 15.52
C VAL A 178 -8.32 0.49 14.97
N PRO A 179 -9.50 0.11 15.49
CA PRO A 179 -10.76 0.68 15.03
C PRO A 179 -10.86 2.16 15.37
N ALA A 180 -11.30 2.98 14.42
CA ALA A 180 -11.46 4.43 14.64
C ALA A 180 -12.40 4.77 15.79
N GLN A 181 -13.45 3.93 16.00
CA GLN A 181 -14.45 4.10 17.06
C GLN A 181 -13.89 3.80 18.45
N LYS A 182 -12.67 3.23 18.54
CA LYS A 182 -12.03 2.80 19.79
C LYS A 182 -10.81 3.66 20.18
N LEU A 183 -10.60 4.79 19.54
CA LEU A 183 -9.47 5.68 19.86
C LEU A 183 -9.56 6.22 21.28
N GLY A 184 -10.76 6.60 21.74
CA GLY A 184 -10.99 7.06 23.12
C GLY A 184 -10.71 6.00 24.19
N ASP A 185 -10.75 4.71 23.85
CA ASP A 185 -10.37 3.63 24.76
C ASP A 185 -8.83 3.56 24.98
N ILE A 186 -8.03 4.21 24.12
CA ILE A 186 -6.56 4.22 24.16
C ILE A 186 -6.02 5.46 24.88
N GLY A 187 -6.63 6.62 24.67
CA GLY A 187 -6.22 7.88 25.25
C GLY A 187 -7.10 9.06 24.81
N GLU A 188 -6.88 10.22 25.41
CA GLU A 188 -7.65 11.44 25.11
C GLU A 188 -7.23 12.11 23.80
N ASP A 189 -5.95 12.09 23.45
CA ASP A 189 -5.38 12.67 22.24
C ASP A 189 -4.73 11.58 21.40
N VAL A 190 -5.52 11.00 20.46
CA VAL A 190 -5.09 9.88 19.63
C VAL A 190 -5.33 10.18 18.17
N LYS A 191 -4.28 10.05 17.35
CA LYS A 191 -4.33 10.15 15.88
C LYS A 191 -4.21 8.78 15.24
N LEU A 192 -5.09 8.47 14.28
CA LEU A 192 -5.14 7.22 13.54
C LEU A 192 -4.53 7.39 12.15
N ARG A 193 -3.37 6.77 11.91
CA ARG A 193 -2.78 6.73 10.56
C ARG A 193 -3.51 5.71 9.70
N MET A 194 -4.17 6.18 8.66
CA MET A 194 -5.00 5.35 7.78
C MET A 194 -4.59 5.51 6.31
N GLY A 195 -4.28 4.40 5.65
CA GLY A 195 -3.96 4.35 4.22
C GLY A 195 -5.00 3.55 3.44
N THR A 196 -4.84 2.22 3.39
CA THR A 196 -5.72 1.33 2.60
C THR A 196 -7.20 1.52 2.91
N GLY A 197 -7.58 1.64 4.19
CA GLY A 197 -8.99 1.83 4.58
C GLY A 197 -9.57 3.15 4.09
N LEU A 198 -8.77 4.21 4.02
CA LEU A 198 -9.19 5.51 3.49
C LEU A 198 -9.28 5.47 1.96
N TRP A 199 -8.19 5.12 1.27
CA TRP A 199 -8.09 5.28 -0.17
C TRP A 199 -8.74 4.16 -0.98
N LEU A 200 -8.76 2.93 -0.45
CA LEU A 200 -9.24 1.71 -1.11
C LEU A 200 -10.40 1.04 -0.35
N GLY A 201 -11.06 1.73 0.55
CA GLY A 201 -12.13 1.15 1.37
C GLY A 201 -13.37 0.81 0.56
N ASP A 202 -13.77 1.64 -0.38
CA ASP A 202 -14.80 1.32 -1.36
C ASP A 202 -14.15 0.86 -2.68
N ARG A 203 -13.93 -0.46 -2.79
CA ARG A 203 -13.38 -1.04 -4.02
C ARG A 203 -14.36 -1.01 -5.20
N GLY A 204 -15.66 -0.86 -4.95
CA GLY A 204 -16.66 -0.76 -6.00
C GLY A 204 -16.60 0.58 -6.77
N ALA A 205 -15.89 1.56 -6.24
CA ALA A 205 -15.59 2.81 -6.94
C ALA A 205 -14.39 2.69 -7.90
N LEU A 206 -13.69 1.53 -7.94
CA LEU A 206 -12.44 1.36 -8.65
C LEU A 206 -12.55 0.23 -9.66
N SER A 207 -12.15 0.47 -10.89
CA SER A 207 -12.00 -0.57 -11.91
C SER A 207 -10.72 -0.38 -12.69
N VAL A 208 -10.08 -1.48 -13.07
CA VAL A 208 -8.84 -1.43 -13.84
C VAL A 208 -9.07 -2.05 -15.20
N LYS A 209 -8.68 -1.34 -16.23
CA LYS A 209 -8.83 -1.74 -17.64
C LYS A 209 -7.48 -1.76 -18.34
N ALA A 210 -7.26 -2.82 -19.09
CA ALA A 210 -6.15 -2.96 -20.02
C ALA A 210 -6.66 -2.84 -21.45
N THR A 211 -5.91 -2.18 -22.32
CA THR A 211 -6.26 -2.04 -23.72
C THR A 211 -5.76 -3.25 -24.52
N VAL A 212 -6.57 -3.80 -25.41
CA VAL A 212 -6.16 -4.79 -26.41
C VAL A 212 -5.29 -4.10 -27.46
N LEU A 213 -4.04 -4.55 -27.56
CA LEU A 213 -3.03 -3.97 -28.45
C LEU A 213 -2.96 -4.69 -29.78
N ASP A 214 -3.16 -6.02 -29.77
CA ASP A 214 -3.15 -6.85 -30.96
C ASP A 214 -3.88 -8.18 -30.72
N VAL A 215 -4.28 -8.86 -31.82
CA VAL A 215 -4.99 -10.15 -31.83
C VAL A 215 -4.49 -11.03 -32.96
N HIS A 216 -3.96 -12.19 -32.63
CA HIS A 216 -3.45 -13.14 -33.62
C HIS A 216 -4.13 -14.51 -33.50
N SER A 217 -4.68 -15.02 -34.59
CA SER A 217 -5.18 -16.39 -34.63
C SER A 217 -4.02 -17.38 -34.57
N VAL A 218 -4.16 -18.44 -33.79
CA VAL A 218 -3.16 -19.49 -33.65
C VAL A 218 -3.76 -20.87 -33.69
N ARG A 219 -3.01 -21.85 -34.21
CA ARG A 219 -3.36 -23.25 -34.20
C ARG A 219 -2.61 -24.04 -33.15
N ARG A 220 -3.20 -25.13 -32.71
CA ARG A 220 -2.56 -26.06 -31.77
C ARG A 220 -1.16 -26.46 -32.26
N GLY A 221 -0.18 -26.33 -31.36
CA GLY A 221 1.22 -26.66 -31.61
C GLY A 221 2.06 -25.55 -32.22
N GLU A 222 1.45 -24.45 -32.68
CA GLU A 222 2.21 -23.25 -33.07
C GLU A 222 3.01 -22.69 -31.90
N ARG A 223 4.13 -22.06 -32.21
CA ARG A 223 5.04 -21.50 -31.22
C ARG A 223 4.83 -19.99 -31.09
N VAL A 224 4.74 -19.51 -29.85
CA VAL A 224 4.49 -18.10 -29.57
C VAL A 224 5.47 -17.57 -28.51
N GLY A 225 5.67 -16.26 -28.53
CA GLY A 225 6.43 -15.52 -27.55
C GLY A 225 7.95 -15.73 -27.59
N TYR A 226 8.66 -15.10 -26.67
CA TYR A 226 10.14 -15.19 -26.56
C TYR A 226 10.63 -16.60 -26.28
N ARG A 227 9.88 -17.39 -25.51
CA ARG A 227 10.26 -18.74 -25.13
C ARG A 227 9.79 -19.79 -26.13
N GLN A 228 9.18 -19.35 -27.26
CA GLN A 228 8.70 -20.23 -28.32
C GLN A 228 7.86 -21.40 -27.78
N ARG A 229 6.93 -21.09 -26.86
CA ARG A 229 6.04 -22.08 -26.24
C ARG A 229 5.00 -22.54 -27.24
N ARG A 230 4.67 -23.83 -27.18
CA ARG A 230 3.61 -24.40 -28.04
C ARG A 230 2.24 -24.08 -27.42
N VAL A 231 1.32 -23.53 -28.20
CA VAL A 231 -0.06 -23.34 -27.78
C VAL A 231 -0.78 -24.69 -27.68
N SER A 232 -1.63 -24.84 -26.67
CA SER A 232 -2.28 -26.11 -26.32
C SER A 232 -3.50 -26.43 -27.17
N GLY A 233 -4.06 -25.45 -27.87
CA GLY A 233 -5.28 -25.58 -28.70
C GLY A 233 -5.37 -24.51 -29.77
N ASP A 234 -6.37 -24.62 -30.64
CA ASP A 234 -6.73 -23.57 -31.59
C ASP A 234 -7.36 -22.38 -30.83
N GLY A 235 -7.07 -21.16 -31.26
CA GLY A 235 -7.59 -19.98 -30.62
C GLY A 235 -6.90 -18.70 -31.06
N HIS A 236 -6.75 -17.77 -30.10
CA HIS A 236 -6.14 -16.48 -30.35
C HIS A 236 -5.11 -16.14 -29.26
N ILE A 237 -4.06 -15.44 -29.64
CA ILE A 237 -3.19 -14.73 -28.74
C ILE A 237 -3.67 -13.29 -28.70
N ILE A 238 -4.05 -12.85 -27.51
CA ILE A 238 -4.48 -11.47 -27.24
C ILE A 238 -3.33 -10.75 -26.58
N ILE A 239 -2.84 -9.69 -27.17
CA ILE A 239 -1.83 -8.83 -26.59
C ILE A 239 -2.53 -7.66 -25.89
N VAL A 240 -2.29 -7.50 -24.59
CA VAL A 240 -2.93 -6.46 -23.77
C VAL A 240 -1.88 -5.58 -23.10
N SER A 241 -2.22 -4.32 -22.86
CA SER A 241 -1.40 -3.41 -22.07
C SER A 241 -1.28 -3.89 -20.61
N GLY A 242 -0.20 -3.51 -19.94
CA GLY A 242 0.10 -3.94 -18.57
C GLY A 242 1.02 -5.16 -18.53
N GLY A 243 2.16 -4.98 -17.92
CA GLY A 243 3.19 -5.99 -17.76
C GLY A 243 3.95 -5.82 -16.44
N THR A 244 5.17 -6.36 -16.37
CA THR A 244 5.95 -6.36 -15.12
C THR A 244 6.31 -4.96 -14.63
N ALA A 245 6.47 -3.97 -15.51
CA ALA A 245 6.68 -2.58 -15.13
C ALA A 245 5.45 -1.95 -14.44
N ASN A 246 4.26 -2.48 -14.73
CA ASN A 246 3.01 -2.10 -14.06
C ASN A 246 2.73 -2.94 -12.81
N GLY A 247 3.60 -3.92 -12.47
CA GLY A 247 3.38 -4.85 -11.36
C GLY A 247 2.52 -6.07 -11.72
N VAL A 248 2.16 -6.25 -13.01
CA VAL A 248 1.37 -7.40 -13.47
C VAL A 248 2.24 -8.67 -13.45
N GLY A 249 1.70 -9.73 -12.87
CA GLY A 249 2.40 -11.02 -12.74
C GLY A 249 3.48 -11.04 -11.65
N LEU A 250 3.66 -9.94 -10.90
CA LEU A 250 4.54 -9.92 -9.73
C LEU A 250 3.74 -10.27 -8.48
N GLU A 251 4.09 -11.38 -7.85
CA GLU A 251 3.48 -11.82 -6.59
C GLU A 251 4.52 -11.80 -5.47
N ALA A 252 4.21 -11.06 -4.39
CA ALA A 252 4.94 -11.19 -3.15
C ALA A 252 4.51 -12.49 -2.44
N PRO A 253 5.41 -13.14 -1.65
CA PRO A 253 5.02 -14.26 -0.82
C PRO A 253 3.83 -13.87 0.07
N THR A 254 2.71 -14.55 -0.10
CA THR A 254 1.57 -14.40 0.80
C THR A 254 1.76 -15.35 1.96
N GLY A 255 1.78 -14.83 3.20
CA GLY A 255 1.77 -15.65 4.39
C GLY A 255 0.49 -16.48 4.42
N ALA A 256 0.56 -17.74 3.96
CA ALA A 256 -0.55 -18.67 4.02
C ALA A 256 -0.78 -19.07 5.49
N ALA A 257 -1.70 -18.38 6.15
CA ALA A 257 -2.01 -18.59 7.56
C ALA A 257 -2.83 -19.87 7.81
N THR A 258 -3.60 -20.34 6.80
CA THR A 258 -4.47 -21.51 6.92
C THR A 258 -4.02 -22.66 6.03
N VAL A 259 -4.37 -23.91 6.40
CA VAL A 259 -4.10 -25.12 5.60
C VAL A 259 -4.70 -24.98 4.19
N ARG A 260 -5.91 -24.43 4.08
CA ARG A 260 -6.56 -24.19 2.79
C ARG A 260 -5.77 -23.22 1.90
N GLN A 261 -5.27 -22.12 2.49
CA GLN A 261 -4.43 -21.16 1.74
C GLN A 261 -3.11 -21.77 1.29
N ARG A 262 -2.52 -22.65 2.11
CA ARG A 262 -1.30 -23.40 1.73
C ARG A 262 -1.56 -24.36 0.57
N ALA A 263 -2.66 -25.10 0.61
CA ALA A 263 -3.05 -26.00 -0.48
C ALA A 263 -3.29 -25.25 -1.80
N ILE A 264 -3.96 -24.09 -1.75
CA ILE A 264 -4.17 -23.23 -2.93
C ILE A 264 -2.82 -22.71 -3.46
N ALA A 265 -1.93 -22.27 -2.58
CA ALA A 265 -0.60 -21.79 -2.97
C ALA A 265 0.26 -22.89 -3.61
N MET A 266 0.19 -24.11 -3.08
CA MET A 266 0.88 -25.28 -3.67
C MET A 266 0.30 -25.65 -5.04
N ALA A 267 -1.03 -25.67 -5.19
CA ALA A 267 -1.68 -25.96 -6.46
C ALA A 267 -1.31 -24.92 -7.52
N LYS A 268 -1.30 -23.62 -7.13
CA LYS A 268 -0.88 -22.53 -8.00
C LYS A 268 0.58 -22.65 -8.42
N GLY A 269 1.48 -22.92 -7.45
CA GLY A 269 2.90 -23.15 -7.74
C GLY A 269 3.15 -24.35 -8.65
N GLY A 270 2.36 -25.42 -8.54
CA GLY A 270 2.40 -26.56 -9.45
C GLY A 270 2.00 -26.22 -10.88
N LEU A 271 0.96 -25.41 -11.06
CA LEU A 271 0.52 -24.90 -12.36
C LEU A 271 1.58 -23.97 -12.98
N ASP A 272 2.14 -23.07 -12.18
CA ASP A 272 3.20 -22.16 -12.62
C ASP A 272 4.45 -22.93 -13.07
N ALA A 273 4.83 -23.98 -12.33
CA ALA A 273 5.94 -24.87 -12.68
C ALA A 273 5.67 -25.64 -13.99
N ALA A 274 4.40 -26.02 -14.24
CA ALA A 274 3.96 -26.59 -15.51
C ALA A 274 3.85 -25.54 -16.64
N GLY A 275 4.15 -24.27 -16.31
CA GLY A 275 4.08 -23.17 -17.26
C GLY A 275 2.67 -22.68 -17.55
N MET A 276 1.70 -23.05 -16.74
CA MET A 276 0.31 -22.57 -16.82
C MET A 276 0.07 -21.60 -15.68
N ALA A 277 0.26 -20.31 -15.94
CA ALA A 277 -0.04 -19.24 -14.99
C ALA A 277 -1.37 -18.58 -15.35
N LEU A 278 -2.31 -18.55 -14.41
CA LEU A 278 -3.57 -17.84 -14.59
C LEU A 278 -3.27 -16.34 -14.49
N SER A 279 -3.69 -15.59 -15.52
CA SER A 279 -3.47 -14.16 -15.54
C SER A 279 -4.54 -13.41 -14.70
N PRO A 280 -4.28 -12.19 -14.27
CA PRO A 280 -5.30 -11.36 -13.64
C PRO A 280 -6.28 -10.74 -14.64
N PHE A 281 -6.10 -10.94 -15.94
CA PHE A 281 -6.97 -10.40 -16.99
C PHE A 281 -8.21 -11.26 -17.19
N SER A 282 -9.36 -10.61 -17.35
CA SER A 282 -10.65 -11.24 -17.62
C SER A 282 -11.21 -10.82 -18.98
N ILE A 283 -11.58 -11.79 -19.80
CA ILE A 283 -12.30 -11.60 -21.07
C ILE A 283 -13.58 -12.40 -20.99
N GLU A 284 -14.73 -11.77 -21.27
CA GLU A 284 -16.06 -12.34 -21.08
C GLU A 284 -16.30 -12.91 -19.67
N GLY A 285 -15.89 -12.14 -18.63
CA GLY A 285 -16.09 -12.49 -17.22
C GLY A 285 -15.25 -13.66 -16.72
N LYS A 286 -14.31 -14.18 -17.50
CA LYS A 286 -13.43 -15.29 -17.11
C LYS A 286 -11.97 -14.89 -17.16
N GLN A 287 -11.23 -15.20 -16.12
CA GLN A 287 -9.77 -15.06 -16.13
C GLN A 287 -9.14 -15.93 -17.23
N ARG A 288 -8.14 -15.39 -17.90
CA ARG A 288 -7.44 -16.07 -19.00
C ARG A 288 -6.03 -16.47 -18.59
N TRP A 289 -5.51 -17.48 -19.26
CA TRP A 289 -4.14 -17.95 -19.03
C TRP A 289 -3.15 -17.04 -19.73
N PHE A 290 -2.01 -16.81 -19.12
CA PHE A 290 -0.87 -16.26 -19.82
C PHE A 290 -0.40 -17.25 -20.91
N ALA A 291 -0.16 -16.77 -22.12
CA ALA A 291 0.48 -17.56 -23.17
C ALA A 291 1.98 -17.74 -22.89
N GLU A 292 2.61 -16.72 -22.29
CA GLU A 292 3.96 -16.75 -21.71
C GLU A 292 4.05 -15.75 -20.55
N PRO A 293 5.14 -15.72 -19.75
CA PRO A 293 5.33 -14.72 -18.70
C PRO A 293 5.17 -13.30 -19.25
N PRO A 294 4.57 -12.37 -18.44
CA PRO A 294 4.36 -11.00 -18.88
C PRO A 294 5.66 -10.31 -19.31
N HIS A 295 5.60 -9.53 -20.37
CA HIS A 295 6.66 -8.63 -20.78
C HIS A 295 6.68 -7.38 -19.87
N MET A 296 7.57 -6.42 -20.12
CA MET A 296 7.64 -5.22 -19.28
C MET A 296 6.35 -4.37 -19.37
N GLN A 297 5.81 -4.17 -20.56
CA GLN A 297 4.69 -3.23 -20.81
C GLN A 297 3.44 -3.89 -21.35
N ALA A 298 3.50 -5.18 -21.67
CA ALA A 298 2.39 -5.92 -22.25
C ALA A 298 2.36 -7.36 -21.74
N SER A 299 1.18 -7.96 -21.82
CA SER A 299 0.95 -9.37 -21.51
C SER A 299 0.34 -10.08 -22.72
N MET A 300 0.69 -11.34 -22.91
CA MET A 300 0.13 -12.22 -23.94
C MET A 300 -0.80 -13.24 -23.30
N LEU A 301 -2.05 -13.26 -23.72
CA LEU A 301 -3.08 -14.14 -23.20
C LEU A 301 -3.50 -15.15 -24.24
N PHE A 302 -3.76 -16.39 -23.82
CA PHE A 302 -4.38 -17.39 -24.70
C PHE A 302 -5.91 -17.35 -24.54
N LEU A 303 -6.62 -17.20 -25.67
CA LEU A 303 -8.07 -17.25 -25.75
C LEU A 303 -8.48 -18.44 -26.63
N PRO A 304 -9.28 -19.42 -26.14
CA PRO A 304 -9.74 -20.55 -26.92
C PRO A 304 -10.61 -20.12 -28.11
N ALA A 305 -10.59 -20.86 -29.21
CA ALA A 305 -11.35 -20.55 -30.45
C ALA A 305 -12.87 -20.44 -30.23
N ALA A 306 -13.42 -21.07 -29.18
CA ALA A 306 -14.85 -21.00 -28.86
C ALA A 306 -15.27 -19.63 -28.29
N VAL A 307 -14.31 -18.73 -27.99
CA VAL A 307 -14.56 -17.40 -27.41
C VAL A 307 -14.22 -16.35 -28.47
N ALA A 308 -15.15 -15.46 -28.77
CA ALA A 308 -14.90 -14.38 -29.70
C ALA A 308 -13.78 -13.45 -29.18
N PRO A 309 -12.75 -13.15 -29.99
CA PRO A 309 -11.69 -12.26 -29.54
C PRO A 309 -12.20 -10.82 -29.49
N PRO A 310 -11.76 -10.03 -28.49
CA PRO A 310 -12.00 -8.58 -28.48
C PRO A 310 -11.27 -7.91 -29.65
N ALA A 311 -11.75 -6.77 -30.09
CA ALA A 311 -11.10 -5.97 -31.14
C ALA A 311 -9.89 -5.22 -30.58
N VAL A 312 -8.94 -4.88 -31.44
CA VAL A 312 -7.83 -3.98 -31.09
C VAL A 312 -8.42 -2.63 -30.71
N GLY A 313 -8.04 -2.14 -29.52
CA GLY A 313 -8.57 -0.92 -28.92
C GLY A 313 -9.65 -1.16 -27.86
N ASP A 314 -10.25 -2.34 -27.82
CA ASP A 314 -11.18 -2.69 -26.73
C ASP A 314 -10.47 -2.73 -25.36
N GLU A 315 -11.26 -2.60 -24.32
CA GLU A 315 -10.80 -2.70 -22.94
C GLU A 315 -11.18 -4.05 -22.33
N VAL A 316 -10.25 -4.65 -21.59
CA VAL A 316 -10.47 -5.87 -20.81
C VAL A 316 -10.22 -5.63 -19.34
N ASP A 317 -10.97 -6.34 -18.49
CA ASP A 317 -10.86 -6.19 -17.02
C ASP A 317 -9.57 -6.80 -16.49
N LEU A 318 -9.03 -6.14 -15.45
CA LEU A 318 -7.83 -6.58 -14.76
C LEU A 318 -8.02 -6.48 -13.24
N ASP A 319 -7.88 -7.62 -12.54
CA ASP A 319 -7.89 -7.66 -11.07
C ASP A 319 -6.47 -7.59 -10.52
N VAL A 320 -6.14 -6.50 -9.84
CA VAL A 320 -4.80 -6.22 -9.32
C VAL A 320 -4.80 -5.67 -7.91
N ARG A 321 -3.62 -5.70 -7.28
CA ARG A 321 -3.39 -5.03 -6.01
C ARG A 321 -2.93 -3.59 -6.25
N HIS A 322 -3.79 -2.62 -5.99
CA HIS A 322 -3.50 -1.19 -6.17
C HIS A 322 -2.22 -0.72 -5.43
N THR A 323 -1.82 -1.41 -4.36
CA THR A 323 -0.61 -1.06 -3.58
C THR A 323 0.70 -1.41 -4.25
N ILE A 324 0.68 -2.22 -5.32
CA ILE A 324 1.86 -2.64 -6.09
C ILE A 324 1.74 -2.34 -7.58
N THR A 325 0.53 -2.00 -8.05
CA THR A 325 0.29 -1.73 -9.46
C THR A 325 0.45 -0.24 -9.75
N THR A 326 1.23 0.07 -10.78
CA THR A 326 1.38 1.42 -11.33
C THR A 326 0.58 1.51 -12.62
N TYR A 327 -0.29 2.51 -12.70
CA TYR A 327 -1.13 2.76 -13.88
C TYR A 327 -0.49 3.82 -14.77
N ASP A 328 -0.69 3.68 -16.08
CA ASP A 328 -0.25 4.69 -17.05
C ASP A 328 -1.16 5.93 -16.96
N LYS A 329 -2.43 5.71 -16.60
CA LYS A 329 -3.43 6.77 -16.44
C LYS A 329 -4.39 6.46 -15.29
N VAL A 330 -4.80 7.50 -14.56
CA VAL A 330 -5.92 7.46 -13.62
C VAL A 330 -7.02 8.37 -14.18
N SER A 331 -8.15 7.77 -14.56
CA SER A 331 -9.36 8.47 -15.01
C SER A 331 -10.25 8.71 -13.81
N MET A 332 -10.71 9.95 -13.65
CA MET A 332 -11.67 10.35 -12.61
C MET A 332 -12.97 10.65 -13.33
N ASP A 333 -13.85 9.68 -13.35
CA ASP A 333 -15.12 9.70 -14.09
C ASP A 333 -16.25 10.31 -13.25
#